data_65a8eb0017e3409b915f7be5b719781b
#
_entry.id   65a8eb0017e3409b915f7be5b719781b
#
_cell.length_a   1.000
_cell.length_b   1.000
_cell.length_c   1.000
_cell.angle_alpha   90.00
_cell.angle_beta   90.00
_cell.angle_gamma   90.00
#
_symmetry.space_group_name_H-M   'P 1'
#
loop_
_entity.id
_entity.type
_entity.pdbx_description
1 polymer ?
#
loop_
_entity_poly.entity_id
_entity_poly.type
_entity_poly.pdbx_seq_one_letter_code
_entity_poly.pdbx_strand_id
1 'polypeptide(L)'
;FAETVCEVAGINSPTDLHGRSMVSLLKGKTPKDWRKSFYYHYYEYPGYHWVRRHYGVADGRYKLIRFYEDDVDQWELFDLKNDPNEITSVYGRAEYAVVQNRLSRQLALHRKNLQVPEEDPPQSVVKRLPPRTRKPTTPQ
;
A
#
# COMPACT_ATOMS: atom_id res chain seq x y z
N PHE A 1 10.57 8.92 -5.40
CA PHE A 1 11.17 10.29 -5.42
C PHE A 1 12.64 10.27 -5.81
N ALA A 2 13.45 9.32 -5.33
CA ALA A 2 14.90 9.30 -5.55
C ALA A 2 15.28 9.41 -7.04
N GLU A 3 14.70 8.60 -7.92
CA GLU A 3 14.98 8.66 -9.38
C GLU A 3 14.60 10.01 -10.00
N THR A 4 13.55 10.65 -9.50
CA THR A 4 13.16 11.99 -9.98
C THR A 4 14.19 13.03 -9.60
N VAL A 5 14.69 12.98 -8.35
CA VAL A 5 15.73 13.88 -7.86
C VAL A 5 17.04 13.64 -8.63
N CYS A 6 17.44 12.39 -8.81
CA CYS A 6 18.64 12.04 -9.57
C CYS A 6 18.57 12.56 -11.02
N GLU A 7 17.44 12.38 -11.71
CA GLU A 7 17.24 12.85 -13.08
C GLU A 7 17.30 14.39 -13.16
N VAL A 8 16.66 15.11 -12.21
CA VAL A 8 16.71 16.57 -12.16
C VAL A 8 18.12 17.09 -11.85
N ALA A 9 18.87 16.40 -11.00
CA ALA A 9 20.24 16.75 -10.65
C ALA A 9 21.27 16.32 -11.71
N GLY A 10 20.87 15.57 -12.73
CA GLY A 10 21.79 15.07 -13.77
C GLY A 10 22.77 14.01 -13.28
N ILE A 11 22.39 13.25 -12.22
CA ILE A 11 23.20 12.17 -11.66
C ILE A 11 22.55 10.81 -11.92
N ASN A 12 23.35 9.75 -11.97
CA ASN A 12 22.84 8.41 -12.16
C ASN A 12 22.07 7.93 -10.92
N SER A 13 20.91 7.35 -11.14
CA SER A 13 20.17 6.66 -10.08
C SER A 13 20.85 5.36 -9.68
N PRO A 14 20.83 4.96 -8.40
CA PRO A 14 21.14 3.59 -8.00
C PRO A 14 20.29 2.57 -8.76
N THR A 15 20.85 1.39 -9.04
CA THR A 15 20.20 0.37 -9.87
C THR A 15 19.17 -0.50 -9.12
N ASP A 16 19.15 -0.43 -7.81
CA ASP A 16 18.30 -1.22 -6.89
C ASP A 16 17.02 -0.50 -6.44
N LEU A 17 16.70 0.65 -7.04
CA LEU A 17 15.50 1.40 -6.72
C LEU A 17 14.26 0.81 -7.43
N HIS A 18 13.18 0.65 -6.68
CA HIS A 18 11.89 0.18 -7.20
C HIS A 18 11.07 1.29 -7.87
N GLY A 19 11.46 2.53 -7.68
CA GLY A 19 10.75 3.68 -8.19
C GLY A 19 10.99 3.90 -9.69
N ARG A 20 10.39 4.98 -10.18
CA ARG A 20 10.60 5.48 -11.54
C ARG A 20 10.49 7.00 -11.52
N SER A 21 11.35 7.68 -12.25
CA SER A 21 11.33 9.14 -12.33
C SER A 21 9.99 9.66 -12.87
N MET A 22 9.47 10.70 -12.21
CA MET A 22 8.24 11.39 -12.58
C MET A 22 8.48 12.61 -13.46
N VAL A 23 9.72 12.89 -13.89
CA VAL A 23 10.06 14.10 -14.67
C VAL A 23 9.22 14.19 -15.95
N SER A 24 8.98 13.08 -16.64
CA SER A 24 8.11 13.07 -17.82
C SER A 24 6.68 13.49 -17.50
N LEU A 25 6.12 13.03 -16.37
CA LEU A 25 4.77 13.42 -15.92
C LEU A 25 4.72 14.90 -15.55
N LEU A 26 5.73 15.40 -14.85
CA LEU A 26 5.84 16.82 -14.48
C LEU A 26 5.91 17.73 -15.71
N LYS A 27 6.43 17.21 -16.81
CA LYS A 27 6.45 17.88 -18.12
C LYS A 27 5.17 17.63 -18.95
N GLY A 28 4.11 17.08 -18.35
CA GLY A 28 2.82 16.81 -19.02
C GLY A 28 2.87 15.63 -20.00
N LYS A 29 3.90 14.78 -19.98
CA LYS A 29 4.07 13.63 -20.88
C LYS A 29 3.96 12.33 -20.11
N THR A 30 2.89 11.57 -20.31
CA THR A 30 2.74 10.24 -19.74
C THR A 30 3.36 9.19 -20.66
N PRO A 31 4.44 8.49 -20.24
CA PRO A 31 5.00 7.39 -21.02
C PRO A 31 3.98 6.27 -21.26
N LYS A 32 3.98 5.65 -22.44
CA LYS A 32 3.04 4.58 -22.80
C LYS A 32 3.11 3.37 -21.86
N ASP A 33 4.29 3.12 -21.33
CA ASP A 33 4.61 2.04 -20.38
C ASP A 33 4.53 2.49 -18.91
N TRP A 34 3.90 3.63 -18.64
CA TRP A 34 3.73 4.07 -17.25
C TRP A 34 2.89 3.07 -16.47
N ARG A 35 3.27 2.86 -15.19
CA ARG A 35 2.55 1.93 -14.30
C ARG A 35 1.07 2.27 -14.22
N LYS A 36 0.23 1.25 -14.27
CA LYS A 36 -1.23 1.35 -14.15
C LYS A 36 -1.75 0.93 -12.78
N SER A 37 -0.88 0.39 -11.94
CA SER A 37 -1.17 -0.01 -10.58
C SER A 37 0.08 0.10 -9.72
N PHE A 38 -0.10 0.12 -8.41
CA PHE A 38 1.00 0.07 -7.45
C PHE A 38 0.67 -0.88 -6.30
N TYR A 39 1.74 -1.47 -5.75
CA TYR A 39 1.73 -2.27 -4.55
C TYR A 39 2.07 -1.40 -3.35
N TYR A 40 1.44 -1.67 -2.21
CA TYR A 40 1.81 -1.09 -0.93
C TYR A 40 1.77 -2.14 0.16
N HIS A 41 2.52 -1.93 1.25
CA HIS A 41 2.62 -2.83 2.38
C HIS A 41 2.81 -2.03 3.67
N TYR A 42 2.01 -2.33 4.68
CA TYR A 42 2.09 -1.76 6.01
C TYR A 42 2.43 -2.84 7.02
N TYR A 43 3.56 -2.69 7.72
CA TYR A 43 4.14 -3.73 8.60
C TYR A 43 3.97 -3.43 10.09
N GLU A 44 3.68 -2.18 10.49
CA GLU A 44 3.80 -1.71 11.86
C GLU A 44 2.63 -2.12 12.74
N TYR A 45 2.53 -3.40 13.07
CA TYR A 45 1.55 -3.86 14.05
C TYR A 45 2.20 -4.87 15.02
N PRO A 46 1.92 -4.74 16.34
CA PRO A 46 1.27 -3.62 17.01
C PRO A 46 2.16 -2.38 17.03
N GLY A 47 1.65 -1.25 16.51
CA GLY A 47 2.35 0.02 16.42
C GLY A 47 1.56 1.17 17.05
N TYR A 48 2.08 2.39 16.89
CA TYR A 48 1.49 3.58 17.50
C TYR A 48 0.04 3.84 17.02
N HIS A 49 -0.26 3.57 15.75
CA HIS A 49 -1.56 3.83 15.15
C HIS A 49 -2.56 2.69 15.26
N TRP A 50 -2.17 1.52 15.78
CA TRP A 50 -3.02 0.33 15.90
C TRP A 50 -3.66 -0.14 14.58
N VAL A 51 -3.06 0.24 13.47
CA VAL A 51 -3.47 -0.24 12.14
C VAL A 51 -2.93 -1.64 11.95
N ARG A 52 -3.79 -2.58 11.58
CA ARG A 52 -3.42 -3.98 11.31
C ARG A 52 -2.49 -4.06 10.12
N ARG A 53 -1.55 -5.02 10.15
CA ARG A 53 -0.67 -5.28 9.00
C ARG A 53 -1.51 -5.64 7.79
N HIS A 54 -1.19 -5.02 6.70
CA HIS A 54 -1.90 -5.27 5.46
C HIS A 54 -1.04 -4.92 4.26
N TYR A 55 -1.37 -5.53 3.14
CA TYR A 55 -0.81 -5.16 1.85
C TYR A 55 -1.90 -5.13 0.79
N GLY A 56 -1.62 -4.47 -0.30
CA GLY A 56 -2.63 -4.34 -1.33
C GLY A 56 -2.11 -3.84 -2.67
N VAL A 57 -3.03 -3.74 -3.61
CA VAL A 57 -2.82 -3.16 -4.93
C VAL A 57 -3.94 -2.17 -5.24
N ALA A 58 -3.57 -1.03 -5.82
CA ALA A 58 -4.53 -0.05 -6.33
C ALA A 58 -4.24 0.29 -7.80
N ASP A 59 -5.28 0.48 -8.61
CA ASP A 59 -5.18 0.77 -10.06
C ASP A 59 -5.86 2.09 -10.48
N GLY A 60 -6.08 2.98 -9.54
CA GLY A 60 -6.72 4.28 -9.76
C GLY A 60 -8.24 4.26 -9.65
N ARG A 61 -8.91 3.12 -9.84
CA ARG A 61 -10.34 2.96 -9.57
C ARG A 61 -10.62 1.95 -8.46
N TYR A 62 -9.89 0.86 -8.44
CA TYR A 62 -10.12 -0.22 -7.49
C TYR A 62 -8.93 -0.39 -6.57
N LYS A 63 -9.20 -0.77 -5.33
CA LYS A 63 -8.20 -1.05 -4.32
C LYS A 63 -8.53 -2.38 -3.65
N LEU A 64 -7.62 -3.35 -3.78
CA LEU A 64 -7.72 -4.66 -3.13
C LEU A 64 -6.72 -4.70 -1.98
N ILE A 65 -7.18 -5.08 -0.79
CA ILE A 65 -6.40 -5.12 0.44
C ILE A 65 -6.49 -6.52 1.04
N ARG A 66 -5.37 -7.01 1.58
CA ARG A 66 -5.33 -8.17 2.46
C ARG A 66 -4.79 -7.77 3.83
N PHE A 67 -5.58 -7.98 4.87
CA PHE A 67 -5.16 -7.97 6.26
C PHE A 67 -4.69 -9.36 6.63
N TYR A 68 -3.53 -9.46 7.30
CA TYR A 68 -2.92 -10.74 7.62
C TYR A 68 -2.26 -10.67 9.01
N GLU A 69 -2.82 -11.39 9.96
CA GLU A 69 -2.34 -11.54 11.32
C GLU A 69 -2.73 -12.96 11.75
N ASP A 70 -2.21 -13.42 12.88
CA ASP A 70 -2.56 -14.73 13.40
C ASP A 70 -4.07 -14.88 13.69
N ASP A 71 -4.73 -13.76 13.98
CA ASP A 71 -6.17 -13.66 14.29
C ASP A 71 -7.01 -13.04 13.16
N VAL A 72 -6.41 -12.61 12.04
CA VAL A 72 -7.08 -11.95 10.93
C VAL A 72 -6.50 -12.37 9.58
N ASP A 73 -7.30 -13.02 8.76
CA ASP A 73 -7.08 -13.18 7.31
C ASP A 73 -8.31 -12.68 6.57
N GLN A 74 -8.33 -11.38 6.29
CA GLN A 74 -9.47 -10.69 5.70
C GLN A 74 -9.08 -9.96 4.42
N TRP A 75 -9.98 -9.99 3.45
CA TRP A 75 -9.84 -9.25 2.21
C TRP A 75 -10.89 -8.15 2.10
N GLU A 76 -10.48 -7.02 1.54
CA GLU A 76 -11.37 -5.92 1.20
C GLU A 76 -11.13 -5.47 -0.24
N LEU A 77 -12.20 -5.09 -0.92
CA LEU A 77 -12.17 -4.52 -2.27
C LEU A 77 -13.01 -3.26 -2.28
N PHE A 78 -12.45 -2.16 -2.74
CA PHE A 78 -13.15 -0.89 -2.86
C PHE A 78 -13.22 -0.43 -4.32
N ASP A 79 -14.39 0.07 -4.74
CA ASP A 79 -14.60 0.79 -6.00
C ASP A 79 -14.56 2.30 -5.69
N LEU A 80 -13.39 2.91 -5.79
CA LEU A 80 -13.15 4.31 -5.43
C LEU A 80 -13.95 5.32 -6.26
N LYS A 81 -14.52 4.90 -7.39
CA LYS A 81 -15.44 5.74 -8.16
C LYS A 81 -16.80 5.85 -7.47
N ASN A 82 -17.29 4.75 -6.89
CA ASN A 82 -18.59 4.68 -6.25
C ASN A 82 -18.51 4.92 -4.73
N ASP A 83 -17.37 4.61 -4.13
CA ASP A 83 -17.08 4.76 -2.70
C ASP A 83 -15.67 5.36 -2.51
N PRO A 84 -15.50 6.67 -2.74
CA PRO A 84 -14.21 7.34 -2.61
C PRO A 84 -13.69 7.39 -1.17
N ASN A 85 -14.54 7.14 -0.18
CA ASN A 85 -14.19 7.14 1.24
C ASN A 85 -13.87 5.73 1.78
N GLU A 86 -13.94 4.70 0.93
CA GLU A 86 -13.62 3.31 1.29
C GLU A 86 -14.43 2.80 2.51
N ILE A 87 -15.74 3.08 2.53
CA ILE A 87 -16.62 2.74 3.67
C ILE A 87 -17.18 1.32 3.55
N THR A 88 -17.44 0.85 2.30
CA THR A 88 -18.12 -0.42 2.08
C THR A 88 -17.34 -1.33 1.15
N SER A 89 -16.77 -2.38 1.71
CA SER A 89 -16.11 -3.41 0.89
C SER A 89 -17.10 -4.14 -0.01
N VAL A 90 -16.71 -4.30 -1.28
CA VAL A 90 -17.43 -5.08 -2.28
C VAL A 90 -16.75 -6.44 -2.56
N TYR A 91 -15.79 -6.84 -1.72
CA TYR A 91 -15.13 -8.12 -1.85
C TYR A 91 -16.13 -9.28 -1.76
N GLY A 92 -15.96 -10.30 -2.61
CA GLY A 92 -16.83 -11.46 -2.66
C GLY A 92 -18.19 -11.25 -3.35
N ARG A 93 -18.55 -10.05 -3.77
CA ARG A 93 -19.77 -9.81 -4.53
C ARG A 93 -19.61 -10.29 -5.97
N ALA A 94 -20.62 -10.99 -6.49
CA ALA A 94 -20.56 -11.62 -7.81
C ALA A 94 -20.28 -10.63 -8.95
N GLU A 95 -20.85 -9.44 -8.90
CA GLU A 95 -20.66 -8.37 -9.89
C GLU A 95 -19.24 -7.82 -9.96
N TYR A 96 -18.43 -8.02 -8.91
CA TYR A 96 -17.02 -7.59 -8.84
C TYR A 96 -16.02 -8.76 -9.04
N ALA A 97 -16.49 -9.99 -9.29
CA ALA A 97 -15.62 -11.17 -9.40
C ALA A 97 -14.50 -11.02 -10.44
N VAL A 98 -14.81 -10.43 -11.60
CA VAL A 98 -13.81 -10.18 -12.67
C VAL A 98 -12.73 -9.20 -12.20
N VAL A 99 -13.13 -8.13 -11.55
CA VAL A 99 -12.23 -7.11 -10.99
C VAL A 99 -11.36 -7.72 -9.89
N GLN A 100 -11.98 -8.44 -8.96
CA GLN A 100 -11.28 -9.12 -7.86
C GLN A 100 -10.21 -10.07 -8.39
N ASN A 101 -10.55 -10.95 -9.35
CA ASN A 101 -9.59 -11.88 -9.95
C ASN A 101 -8.44 -11.15 -10.67
N ARG A 102 -8.73 -10.06 -11.37
CA ARG A 102 -7.72 -9.25 -12.04
C ARG A 102 -6.75 -8.63 -11.05
N LEU A 103 -7.27 -8.00 -9.99
CA LEU A 103 -6.43 -7.36 -8.96
C LEU A 103 -5.64 -8.38 -8.15
N SER A 104 -6.19 -9.56 -7.86
CA SER A 104 -5.47 -10.64 -7.20
C SER A 104 -4.25 -11.10 -8.01
N ARG A 105 -4.40 -11.23 -9.34
CA ARG A 105 -3.27 -11.55 -10.24
C ARG A 105 -2.23 -10.43 -10.27
N GLN A 106 -2.67 -9.16 -10.32
CA GLN A 106 -1.77 -8.01 -10.28
C GLN A 106 -1.00 -7.94 -8.95
N LEU A 107 -1.67 -8.18 -7.84
CA LEU A 107 -1.06 -8.23 -6.52
C LEU A 107 0.03 -9.30 -6.44
N ALA A 108 -0.27 -10.51 -6.89
CA ALA A 108 0.71 -11.60 -6.94
C ALA A 108 1.92 -11.26 -7.83
N LEU A 109 1.68 -10.64 -9.00
CA LEU A 109 2.74 -10.20 -9.90
C LEU A 109 3.62 -9.11 -9.27
N HIS A 110 3.02 -8.12 -8.60
CA HIS A 110 3.78 -7.09 -7.89
C HIS A 110 4.65 -7.69 -6.79
N ARG A 111 4.10 -8.58 -5.96
CA ARG A 111 4.86 -9.24 -4.89
C ARG A 111 6.05 -10.03 -5.45
N LYS A 112 5.84 -10.77 -6.55
CA LYS A 112 6.91 -11.51 -7.24
C LYS A 112 7.99 -10.58 -7.78
N ASN A 113 7.61 -9.51 -8.50
CA ASN A 113 8.57 -8.59 -9.15
C ASN A 113 9.36 -7.77 -8.12
N LEU A 114 8.75 -7.44 -6.99
CA LEU A 114 9.40 -6.72 -5.89
C LEU A 114 10.11 -7.65 -4.91
N GLN A 115 10.12 -8.97 -5.18
CA GLN A 115 10.74 -9.98 -4.31
C GLN A 115 10.29 -9.85 -2.84
N VAL A 116 8.99 -9.55 -2.64
CA VAL A 116 8.44 -9.39 -1.30
C VAL A 116 8.53 -10.73 -0.55
N PRO A 117 9.20 -10.79 0.61
CA PRO A 117 9.31 -12.02 1.38
C PRO A 117 7.93 -12.51 1.85
N GLU A 118 7.80 -13.80 2.10
CA GLU A 118 6.56 -14.39 2.63
C GLU A 118 6.34 -13.98 4.09
N GLU A 119 7.43 -13.90 4.85
CA GLU A 119 7.42 -13.44 6.24
C GLU A 119 7.90 -12.00 6.36
N ASP A 120 7.30 -11.28 7.27
CA ASP A 120 7.70 -9.90 7.56
C ASP A 120 9.09 -9.84 8.20
N PRO A 121 9.87 -8.77 7.94
CA PRO A 121 11.15 -8.57 8.58
C PRO A 121 11.01 -8.54 10.12
N PRO A 122 11.91 -9.17 10.89
CA PRO A 122 11.83 -9.21 12.36
C PRO A 122 11.74 -7.82 13.03
N GLN A 123 12.37 -6.80 12.44
CA GLN A 123 12.32 -5.42 12.91
C GLN A 123 10.97 -4.72 12.66
N SER A 124 10.08 -5.32 11.91
CA SER A 124 8.72 -4.78 11.67
C SER A 124 7.81 -4.91 12.89
N VAL A 125 8.23 -5.68 13.89
CA VAL A 125 7.49 -5.83 15.15
C VAL A 125 7.83 -4.67 16.07
N VAL A 126 7.03 -3.63 16.07
CA VAL A 126 7.18 -2.49 17.00
C VAL A 126 6.68 -2.90 18.39
N LYS A 127 7.56 -2.82 19.42
CA LYS A 127 7.15 -3.03 20.81
C LYS A 127 6.07 -2.03 21.19
N ARG A 128 4.97 -2.52 21.78
CA ARG A 128 3.89 -1.67 22.32
C ARG A 128 4.48 -0.61 23.27
N LEU A 129 4.28 0.66 22.93
CA LEU A 129 4.46 1.71 23.92
C LEU A 129 3.32 1.60 24.94
N PRO A 130 3.60 1.71 26.25
CA PRO A 130 2.55 1.72 27.24
C PRO A 130 1.55 2.86 26.96
N PRO A 131 0.25 2.64 27.23
CA PRO A 131 -0.74 3.68 27.03
C PRO A 131 -0.33 4.94 27.79
N ARG A 132 -0.37 6.10 27.11
CA ARG A 132 -0.15 7.39 27.75
C ARG A 132 -1.20 7.55 28.85
N THR A 133 -0.81 7.45 30.11
CA THR A 133 -1.66 7.86 31.22
C THR A 133 -1.88 9.37 31.10
N ARG A 134 -3.08 9.78 30.75
CA ARG A 134 -3.48 11.19 30.88
C ARG A 134 -3.36 11.55 32.36
N LYS A 135 -2.47 12.47 32.69
CA LYS A 135 -2.50 13.09 34.02
C LYS A 135 -3.87 13.72 34.21
N PRO A 136 -4.57 13.49 35.33
CA PRO A 136 -5.81 14.19 35.60
C PRO A 136 -5.52 15.70 35.61
N THR A 137 -6.24 16.44 34.79
CA THR A 137 -6.27 17.90 34.85
C THR A 137 -6.99 18.25 36.15
N THR A 138 -6.27 18.82 37.10
CA THR A 138 -6.88 19.40 38.31
C THR A 138 -7.73 20.61 37.88
N PRO A 139 -9.05 20.66 38.22
CA PRO A 139 -9.85 21.87 37.99
C PRO A 139 -9.28 23.00 38.84
N GLN A 140 -9.10 24.17 38.26
CA GLN A 140 -8.91 25.44 39.00
C GLN A 140 -10.26 25.98 39.45
#